data_20d1bbc3e12ee89479c8fa3c58fc2c9b
#
_entry.id   20d1bbc3e12ee89479c8fa3c58fc2c9b
#
_cell.length_a   1.000
_cell.length_b   1.000
_cell.length_c   1.000
_cell.angle_alpha   90.00
_cell.angle_beta   90.00
_cell.angle_gamma   90.00
#
_symmetry.space_group_name_H-M   'P 1'
#
loop_
_entity.id
_entity.type
_entity.pdbx_description
1 polymer ?
#
loop_
_entity_poly.entity_id
_entity_poly.type
_entity_poly.pdbx_seq_one_letter_code
_entity_poly.pdbx_strand_id
1 'polypeptide(L)'
;MIILEIGEISMSLIGNKIEDWNNIDVNNNEESFKILIKKYNENIADFLKGGGDRYIEKQHKKGRLTARERIDYLKDSGSDIHEIGIFAGYNMYEEYGSPAAAGVVTAILKISGIDCMVIANDATVKAGAYFEVSLKKTLRAQKIALENKLPIIYLVDSAGVFLPLQDQVFPDEAHFGRIF
;
A
#
# COMPACT_ATOMS: atom_id res chain seq x y z
N MET A 1 -5.24 -59.76 -18.24
CA MET A 1 -5.94 -58.63 -17.59
C MET A 1 -5.05 -58.23 -16.40
N ILE A 2 -4.21 -57.23 -16.58
CA ILE A 2 -3.27 -56.77 -15.52
C ILE A 2 -4.03 -55.71 -14.74
N ILE A 3 -4.34 -55.99 -13.49
CA ILE A 3 -4.89 -55.02 -12.54
C ILE A 3 -3.68 -54.27 -11.97
N LEU A 4 -3.50 -53.02 -12.39
CA LEU A 4 -2.58 -52.13 -11.72
C LEU A 4 -3.22 -51.66 -10.42
N GLU A 5 -2.72 -52.16 -9.29
CA GLU A 5 -2.99 -51.57 -7.97
C GLU A 5 -2.44 -50.14 -7.95
N ILE A 6 -3.35 -49.18 -7.94
CA ILE A 6 -3.03 -47.79 -7.67
C ILE A 6 -2.75 -47.70 -6.16
N GLY A 7 -1.47 -47.68 -5.80
CA GLY A 7 -1.08 -47.49 -4.42
C GLY A 7 -1.69 -46.20 -3.86
N GLU A 8 -2.23 -46.25 -2.65
CA GLU A 8 -2.74 -45.10 -1.90
C GLU A 8 -1.65 -44.01 -1.83
N ILE A 9 -1.89 -42.87 -2.44
CA ILE A 9 -1.06 -41.70 -2.27
C ILE A 9 -1.33 -41.18 -0.85
N SER A 10 -0.49 -41.60 0.10
CA SER A 10 -0.46 -41.00 1.43
C SER A 10 -0.02 -39.54 1.31
N MET A 11 -0.98 -38.61 1.34
CA MET A 11 -0.66 -37.20 1.52
C MET A 11 -0.11 -37.02 2.94
N SER A 12 1.19 -36.70 3.05
CA SER A 12 1.77 -36.28 4.32
C SER A 12 1.13 -34.97 4.77
N LEU A 13 0.48 -34.99 5.92
CA LEU A 13 0.00 -33.76 6.58
C LEU A 13 1.22 -32.87 6.89
N ILE A 14 1.23 -31.68 6.32
CA ILE A 14 2.21 -30.66 6.67
C ILE A 14 1.76 -30.00 7.96
N GLY A 15 2.53 -30.19 9.03
CA GLY A 15 2.28 -29.64 10.37
C GLY A 15 1.72 -30.68 11.36
N ASN A 16 1.78 -30.32 12.63
CA ASN A 16 1.24 -31.14 13.71
C ASN A 16 -0.21 -30.74 14.01
N LYS A 17 -1.04 -31.73 14.33
CA LYS A 17 -2.38 -31.48 14.82
C LYS A 17 -2.29 -30.80 16.20
N ILE A 18 -2.92 -29.67 16.38
CA ILE A 18 -3.02 -29.03 17.71
C ILE A 18 -4.06 -29.86 18.50
N GLU A 19 -3.56 -30.71 19.40
CA GLU A 19 -4.41 -31.59 20.21
C GLU A 19 -4.90 -30.93 21.49
N ASP A 20 -4.23 -29.88 21.96
CA ASP A 20 -4.58 -29.11 23.15
C ASP A 20 -4.47 -27.62 22.92
N TRP A 21 -5.60 -26.94 22.72
CA TRP A 21 -5.70 -25.50 22.55
C TRP A 21 -5.41 -24.71 23.86
N ASN A 22 -5.37 -25.38 25.00
CA ASN A 22 -5.05 -24.80 26.31
C ASN A 22 -3.58 -24.94 26.67
N ASN A 23 -2.76 -25.42 25.74
CA ASN A 23 -1.31 -25.50 25.95
C ASN A 23 -0.73 -24.09 26.17
N ILE A 24 0.15 -23.97 27.19
CA ILE A 24 0.82 -22.70 27.54
C ILE A 24 1.51 -22.07 26.33
N ASP A 25 2.14 -22.87 25.47
CA ASP A 25 2.83 -22.38 24.28
C ASP A 25 1.85 -21.79 23.24
N VAL A 26 0.66 -22.40 23.06
CA VAL A 26 -0.39 -21.88 22.18
C VAL A 26 -0.90 -20.53 22.71
N ASN A 27 -1.17 -20.44 24.01
CA ASN A 27 -1.64 -19.23 24.66
C ASN A 27 -0.59 -18.10 24.56
N ASN A 28 0.69 -18.39 24.81
CA ASN A 28 1.77 -17.42 24.69
C ASN A 28 1.93 -16.92 23.24
N ASN A 29 1.80 -17.82 22.26
CA ASN A 29 1.84 -17.46 20.85
C ASN A 29 0.64 -16.58 20.45
N GLU A 30 -0.55 -16.88 20.95
CA GLU A 30 -1.76 -16.09 20.71
C GLU A 30 -1.62 -14.67 21.28
N GLU A 31 -1.14 -14.54 22.53
CA GLU A 31 -0.92 -13.24 23.16
C GLU A 31 0.14 -12.43 22.41
N SER A 32 1.26 -13.06 22.03
CA SER A 32 2.31 -12.42 21.25
C SER A 32 1.78 -11.93 19.89
N PHE A 33 0.93 -12.72 19.25
CA PHE A 33 0.32 -12.36 17.97
C PHE A 33 -0.70 -11.22 18.12
N LYS A 34 -1.49 -11.21 19.19
CA LYS A 34 -2.40 -10.09 19.51
C LYS A 34 -1.64 -8.76 19.68
N ILE A 35 -0.48 -8.80 20.35
CA ILE A 35 0.39 -7.62 20.50
C ILE A 35 0.88 -7.12 19.16
N LEU A 36 1.33 -8.04 18.29
CA LEU A 36 1.78 -7.68 16.94
C LEU A 36 0.65 -7.09 16.08
N ILE A 37 -0.54 -7.69 16.12
CA ILE A 37 -1.72 -7.17 15.40
C ILE A 37 -2.10 -5.79 15.92
N LYS A 38 -2.09 -5.58 17.23
CA LYS A 38 -2.38 -4.27 17.83
C LYS A 38 -1.39 -3.21 17.30
N LYS A 39 -0.09 -3.48 17.37
CA LYS A 39 0.95 -2.58 16.86
C LYS A 39 0.80 -2.33 15.34
N TYR A 40 0.47 -3.36 14.58
CA TYR A 40 0.22 -3.25 13.15
C TYR A 40 -0.96 -2.30 12.86
N ASN A 41 -2.07 -2.46 13.58
CA ASN A 41 -3.25 -1.62 13.41
C ASN A 41 -3.00 -0.16 13.83
N GLU A 42 -2.25 0.07 14.92
CA GLU A 42 -1.82 1.40 15.34
C GLU A 42 -0.98 2.08 14.24
N ASN A 43 0.00 1.37 13.69
CA ASN A 43 0.82 1.88 12.59
C ASN A 43 -0.02 2.19 11.34
N ILE A 44 -0.97 1.32 10.97
CA ILE A 44 -1.89 1.60 9.85
C ILE A 44 -2.68 2.88 10.10
N ALA A 45 -3.26 3.03 11.30
CA ALA A 45 -4.05 4.21 11.63
C ALA A 45 -3.24 5.52 11.49
N ASP A 46 -1.95 5.49 11.85
CA ASP A 46 -1.06 6.65 11.68
C ASP A 46 -0.71 6.88 10.21
N PHE A 47 -0.43 5.84 9.44
CA PHE A 47 -0.14 5.97 8.00
C PHE A 47 -1.34 6.47 7.19
N LEU A 48 -2.56 6.12 7.60
CA LEU A 48 -3.79 6.61 6.96
C LEU A 48 -3.97 8.12 7.12
N LYS A 49 -3.40 8.73 8.15
CA LYS A 49 -3.40 10.20 8.34
C LYS A 49 -2.46 10.94 7.38
N GLY A 50 -1.65 10.23 6.61
CA GLY A 50 -0.69 10.86 5.68
C GLY A 50 0.27 11.81 6.39
N GLY A 51 0.22 13.10 6.09
CA GLY A 51 1.03 14.14 6.74
C GLY A 51 0.56 14.54 8.14
N GLY A 52 -0.55 13.95 8.63
CA GLY A 52 -1.17 14.22 9.93
C GLY A 52 -2.27 15.28 9.89
N ASP A 53 -3.03 15.33 10.99
CA ASP A 53 -4.28 16.11 11.11
C ASP A 53 -4.09 17.58 10.71
N ARG A 54 -3.00 18.22 11.12
CA ARG A 54 -2.68 19.61 10.77
C ARG A 54 -2.63 19.85 9.25
N TYR A 55 -2.06 18.91 8.49
CA TYR A 55 -1.95 19.04 7.03
C TYR A 55 -3.26 18.68 6.34
N ILE A 56 -4.02 17.75 6.88
CA ILE A 56 -5.39 17.43 6.44
C ILE A 56 -6.26 18.68 6.56
N GLU A 57 -6.31 19.30 7.75
CA GLU A 57 -7.05 20.55 7.96
C GLU A 57 -6.62 21.67 7.01
N LYS A 58 -5.32 21.76 6.71
CA LYS A 58 -4.79 22.76 5.77
C LYS A 58 -5.31 22.53 4.35
N GLN A 59 -5.50 21.27 3.91
CA GLN A 59 -6.13 20.97 2.62
C GLN A 59 -7.62 21.33 2.65
N HIS A 60 -8.35 20.93 3.67
CA HIS A 60 -9.77 21.23 3.82
C HIS A 60 -10.06 22.75 3.86
N LYS A 61 -9.24 23.54 4.58
CA LYS A 61 -9.32 25.01 4.59
C LYS A 61 -9.14 25.64 3.20
N LYS A 62 -8.48 24.94 2.27
CA LYS A 62 -8.33 25.35 0.87
C LYS A 62 -9.44 24.82 -0.04
N GLY A 63 -10.44 24.13 0.50
CA GLY A 63 -11.50 23.46 -0.24
C GLY A 63 -11.01 22.23 -1.02
N ARG A 64 -9.90 21.61 -0.62
CA ARG A 64 -9.31 20.45 -1.29
C ARG A 64 -9.52 19.19 -0.46
N LEU A 65 -9.76 18.08 -1.14
CA LEU A 65 -9.77 16.74 -0.56
C LEU A 65 -8.33 16.19 -0.45
N THR A 66 -8.09 15.34 0.55
CA THR A 66 -6.86 14.53 0.64
C THR A 66 -6.81 13.47 -0.45
N ALA A 67 -5.66 12.82 -0.64
CA ALA A 67 -5.52 11.75 -1.62
C ALA A 67 -6.54 10.61 -1.40
N ARG A 68 -6.69 10.15 -0.15
CA ARG A 68 -7.63 9.06 0.18
C ARG A 68 -9.08 9.47 0.04
N GLU A 69 -9.44 10.69 0.40
CA GLU A 69 -10.78 11.22 0.17
C GLU A 69 -11.12 11.32 -1.32
N ARG A 70 -10.17 11.72 -2.17
CA ARG A 70 -10.35 11.73 -3.64
C ARG A 70 -10.56 10.31 -4.18
N ILE A 71 -9.82 9.33 -3.67
CA ILE A 71 -9.98 7.92 -4.05
C ILE A 71 -11.34 7.40 -3.60
N ASP A 72 -11.76 7.70 -2.36
CA ASP A 72 -13.07 7.30 -1.84
C ASP A 72 -14.24 7.94 -2.62
N TYR A 73 -14.08 9.19 -3.02
CA TYR A 73 -15.06 9.87 -3.87
C TYR A 73 -15.17 9.30 -5.29
N LEU A 74 -14.05 8.73 -5.81
CA LEU A 74 -13.97 8.20 -7.17
C LEU A 74 -14.54 6.78 -7.30
N LYS A 75 -14.50 5.99 -6.23
CA LYS A 75 -14.92 4.58 -6.26
C LYS A 75 -16.44 4.42 -6.44
N ASP A 76 -16.83 3.30 -6.99
CA ASP A 76 -18.24 2.91 -7.04
C ASP A 76 -18.79 2.69 -5.62
N SER A 77 -20.04 3.09 -5.41
CA SER A 77 -20.73 2.90 -4.13
C SER A 77 -20.75 1.44 -3.72
N GLY A 78 -20.35 1.15 -2.48
CA GLY A 78 -20.29 -0.21 -1.93
C GLY A 78 -19.11 -1.05 -2.40
N SER A 79 -18.20 -0.52 -3.24
CA SER A 79 -16.96 -1.23 -3.60
C SER A 79 -15.85 -1.00 -2.57
N ASP A 80 -14.97 -1.98 -2.44
CA ASP A 80 -13.80 -1.93 -1.57
C ASP A 80 -12.64 -1.15 -2.22
N ILE A 81 -11.77 -0.59 -1.38
CA ILE A 81 -10.49 -0.01 -1.78
C ILE A 81 -9.37 -0.95 -1.32
N HIS A 82 -8.62 -1.48 -2.27
CA HIS A 82 -7.46 -2.30 -1.98
C HIS A 82 -6.18 -1.48 -2.09
N GLU A 83 -5.77 -0.81 -0.98
CA GLU A 83 -4.55 0.00 -0.96
C GLU A 83 -3.31 -0.89 -0.93
N ILE A 84 -2.33 -0.60 -1.82
CA ILE A 84 -1.09 -1.35 -1.98
C ILE A 84 0.06 -0.54 -1.40
N GLY A 85 0.92 -1.21 -0.60
CA GLY A 85 2.15 -0.60 -0.10
C GLY A 85 1.93 0.55 0.88
N ILE A 86 0.96 0.41 1.79
CA ILE A 86 0.66 1.41 2.82
C ILE A 86 1.87 1.75 3.70
N PHE A 87 2.74 0.78 3.99
CA PHE A 87 3.97 0.96 4.78
C PHE A 87 5.19 1.41 3.97
N ALA A 88 5.02 1.77 2.68
CA ALA A 88 6.13 2.34 1.93
C ALA A 88 6.63 3.62 2.59
N GLY A 89 7.95 3.73 2.82
CA GLY A 89 8.54 4.84 3.56
C GLY A 89 8.61 4.65 5.07
N TYR A 90 8.11 3.54 5.62
CA TYR A 90 8.19 3.26 7.06
C TYR A 90 9.66 3.17 7.51
N ASN A 91 10.02 3.92 8.57
CA ASN A 91 11.38 4.07 9.08
C ASN A 91 12.41 4.52 8.02
N MET A 92 11.97 5.23 6.97
CA MET A 92 12.84 5.82 5.96
C MET A 92 12.76 7.36 6.02
N TYR A 93 13.86 8.04 5.71
CA TYR A 93 13.95 9.50 5.63
C TYR A 93 13.51 10.21 6.93
N GLU A 94 13.92 9.68 8.08
CA GLU A 94 13.54 10.21 9.40
C GLU A 94 13.93 11.68 9.57
N GLU A 95 15.08 12.10 9.04
CA GLU A 95 15.57 13.49 9.01
C GLU A 95 14.63 14.43 8.24
N TYR A 96 13.80 13.89 7.33
CA TYR A 96 12.79 14.65 6.57
C TYR A 96 11.36 14.38 7.06
N GLY A 97 11.19 13.61 8.14
CA GLY A 97 9.90 13.31 8.78
C GLY A 97 9.11 12.19 8.09
N SER A 98 9.82 11.14 7.69
CA SER A 98 9.28 9.83 7.22
C SER A 98 7.98 9.93 6.39
N PRO A 99 8.06 9.98 5.07
CA PRO A 99 6.88 10.20 4.23
C PRO A 99 5.91 9.01 4.32
N ALA A 100 4.79 9.18 5.02
CA ALA A 100 3.75 8.17 5.16
C ALA A 100 3.28 7.69 3.77
N ALA A 101 3.16 6.36 3.62
CA ALA A 101 2.81 5.71 2.36
C ALA A 101 3.67 6.18 1.15
N ALA A 102 4.91 6.62 1.42
CA ALA A 102 5.82 7.23 0.44
C ALA A 102 5.27 8.51 -0.22
N GLY A 103 4.31 9.21 0.40
CA GLY A 103 3.66 10.39 -0.19
C GLY A 103 2.83 10.11 -1.44
N VAL A 104 2.57 8.83 -1.76
CA VAL A 104 1.76 8.39 -2.90
C VAL A 104 0.86 7.24 -2.46
N VAL A 105 -0.44 7.40 -2.60
CA VAL A 105 -1.42 6.34 -2.39
C VAL A 105 -1.61 5.58 -3.70
N THR A 106 -1.46 4.26 -3.66
CA THR A 106 -1.73 3.37 -4.79
C THR A 106 -2.77 2.34 -4.39
N ALA A 107 -3.84 2.22 -5.15
CA ALA A 107 -4.96 1.34 -4.82
C ALA A 107 -5.62 0.74 -6.04
N ILE A 108 -6.19 -0.45 -5.88
CA ILE A 108 -7.12 -1.06 -6.84
C ILE A 108 -8.52 -0.86 -6.29
N LEU A 109 -9.40 -0.34 -7.12
CA LEU A 109 -10.80 -0.10 -6.77
C LEU A 109 -11.67 -0.16 -8.03
N LYS A 110 -12.96 -0.36 -7.83
CA LYS A 110 -13.93 -0.39 -8.92
C LYS A 110 -14.43 1.03 -9.23
N ILE A 111 -14.36 1.42 -10.51
CA ILE A 111 -14.80 2.71 -11.02
C ILE A 111 -15.66 2.46 -12.26
N SER A 112 -16.92 2.86 -12.22
CA SER A 112 -17.89 2.61 -13.30
C SER A 112 -17.96 1.13 -13.71
N GLY A 113 -17.90 0.22 -12.73
CA GLY A 113 -17.94 -1.22 -12.93
C GLY A 113 -16.63 -1.88 -13.36
N ILE A 114 -15.55 -1.10 -13.54
CA ILE A 114 -14.25 -1.58 -14.02
C ILE A 114 -13.22 -1.49 -12.89
N ASP A 115 -12.45 -2.55 -12.68
CA ASP A 115 -11.32 -2.53 -11.74
C ASP A 115 -10.18 -1.68 -12.33
N CYS A 116 -9.76 -0.66 -11.59
CA CYS A 116 -8.75 0.31 -11.99
C CYS A 116 -7.63 0.39 -10.96
N MET A 117 -6.41 0.61 -11.42
CA MET A 117 -5.30 1.06 -10.59
C MET A 117 -5.38 2.58 -10.45
N VAL A 118 -5.46 3.09 -9.23
CA VAL A 118 -5.40 4.52 -8.95
C VAL A 118 -4.09 4.86 -8.26
N ILE A 119 -3.43 5.91 -8.74
CA ILE A 119 -2.18 6.44 -8.20
C ILE A 119 -2.42 7.91 -7.85
N ALA A 120 -2.41 8.23 -6.56
CA ALA A 120 -2.74 9.56 -6.06
C ALA A 120 -1.57 10.14 -5.23
N ASN A 121 -1.06 11.30 -5.62
CA ASN A 121 -0.13 12.03 -4.77
C ASN A 121 -0.82 12.55 -3.52
N ASP A 122 -0.19 12.37 -2.37
CA ASP A 122 -0.70 12.88 -1.10
C ASP A 122 -0.07 14.24 -0.78
N ALA A 123 -0.80 15.30 -1.11
CA ALA A 123 -0.35 16.67 -0.87
C ALA A 123 -0.20 17.02 0.63
N THR A 124 -0.70 16.17 1.54
CA THR A 124 -0.46 16.32 2.99
C THR A 124 0.96 15.90 3.37
N VAL A 125 1.59 15.03 2.58
CA VAL A 125 2.95 14.53 2.77
C VAL A 125 3.91 15.30 1.88
N LYS A 126 4.70 16.23 2.45
CA LYS A 126 5.68 17.04 1.72
C LYS A 126 5.15 17.65 0.40
N ALA A 127 3.89 18.13 0.42
CA ALA A 127 3.20 18.66 -0.75
C ALA A 127 3.16 17.70 -1.96
N GLY A 128 3.09 16.41 -1.71
CA GLY A 128 3.06 15.36 -2.74
C GLY A 128 4.38 15.17 -3.49
N ALA A 129 5.50 15.63 -2.92
CA ALA A 129 6.82 15.51 -3.56
C ALA A 129 7.27 14.05 -3.65
N TYR A 130 7.96 13.72 -4.75
CA TYR A 130 8.50 12.39 -5.01
C TYR A 130 9.84 12.18 -4.31
N PHE A 131 9.90 11.16 -3.47
CA PHE A 131 11.10 10.51 -2.96
C PHE A 131 11.46 9.32 -3.88
N GLU A 132 12.65 8.75 -3.74
CA GLU A 132 13.00 7.52 -4.46
C GLU A 132 12.00 6.39 -4.18
N VAL A 133 11.59 6.23 -2.91
CA VAL A 133 10.59 5.23 -2.52
C VAL A 133 9.21 5.50 -3.13
N SER A 134 8.81 6.77 -3.31
CA SER A 134 7.57 7.15 -4.01
C SER A 134 7.58 6.65 -5.45
N LEU A 135 8.72 6.82 -6.08
CA LEU A 135 8.97 6.40 -7.45
C LEU A 135 8.89 4.88 -7.59
N LYS A 136 9.61 4.15 -6.74
CA LYS A 136 9.57 2.67 -6.70
C LYS A 136 8.14 2.16 -6.51
N LYS A 137 7.37 2.78 -5.62
CA LYS A 137 5.96 2.44 -5.39
C LYS A 137 5.10 2.69 -6.62
N THR A 138 5.26 3.83 -7.27
CA THR A 138 4.54 4.19 -8.51
C THR A 138 4.84 3.21 -9.64
N LEU A 139 6.13 2.93 -9.88
CA LEU A 139 6.55 1.95 -10.90
C LEU A 139 6.03 0.54 -10.61
N ARG A 140 5.98 0.15 -9.33
CA ARG A 140 5.38 -1.13 -8.94
C ARG A 140 3.88 -1.16 -9.25
N ALA A 141 3.15 -0.08 -8.97
CA ALA A 141 1.74 0.03 -9.30
C ALA A 141 1.49 -0.05 -10.81
N GLN A 142 2.31 0.65 -11.62
CA GLN A 142 2.26 0.55 -13.09
C GLN A 142 2.48 -0.90 -13.56
N LYS A 143 3.48 -1.58 -12.98
CA LYS A 143 3.77 -2.99 -13.33
C LYS A 143 2.59 -3.91 -12.99
N ILE A 144 2.00 -3.77 -11.80
CA ILE A 144 0.81 -4.55 -11.41
C ILE A 144 -0.35 -4.28 -12.37
N ALA A 145 -0.59 -3.02 -12.72
CA ALA A 145 -1.66 -2.66 -13.64
C ALA A 145 -1.44 -3.26 -15.04
N LEU A 146 -0.22 -3.21 -15.55
CA LEU A 146 0.15 -3.79 -16.86
C LEU A 146 -0.06 -5.31 -16.86
N GLU A 147 0.45 -6.02 -15.85
CA GLU A 147 0.36 -7.47 -15.73
C GLU A 147 -1.10 -7.95 -15.61
N ASN A 148 -1.96 -7.16 -14.96
CA ASN A 148 -3.38 -7.47 -14.75
C ASN A 148 -4.32 -6.76 -15.74
N LYS A 149 -3.77 -6.01 -16.72
CA LYS A 149 -4.54 -5.25 -17.72
C LYS A 149 -5.54 -4.28 -17.11
N LEU A 150 -5.16 -3.65 -15.99
CA LEU A 150 -5.98 -2.64 -15.33
C LEU A 150 -5.74 -1.27 -15.97
N PRO A 151 -6.79 -0.48 -16.25
CA PRO A 151 -6.64 0.95 -16.52
C PRO A 151 -5.97 1.66 -15.35
N ILE A 152 -5.13 2.66 -15.64
CA ILE A 152 -4.48 3.47 -14.61
C ILE A 152 -5.11 4.87 -14.60
N ILE A 153 -5.45 5.35 -13.41
CA ILE A 153 -5.93 6.71 -13.18
C ILE A 153 -4.95 7.41 -12.25
N TYR A 154 -4.38 8.53 -12.72
CA TYR A 154 -3.51 9.38 -11.91
C TYR A 154 -4.30 10.55 -11.34
N LEU A 155 -4.31 10.67 -10.01
CA LEU A 155 -4.82 11.83 -9.29
C LEU A 155 -3.63 12.69 -8.86
N VAL A 156 -3.11 13.48 -9.79
CA VAL A 156 -1.88 14.26 -9.60
C VAL A 156 -2.11 15.46 -8.68
N ASP A 157 -1.31 15.57 -7.63
CA ASP A 157 -1.19 16.76 -6.77
C ASP A 157 0.20 16.75 -6.15
N SER A 158 1.20 17.10 -6.94
CA SER A 158 2.62 16.95 -6.61
C SER A 158 3.40 18.25 -6.81
N ALA A 159 4.28 18.53 -5.86
CA ALA A 159 5.28 19.61 -5.98
C ALA A 159 6.50 19.21 -6.86
N GLY A 160 6.49 18.01 -7.46
CA GLY A 160 7.62 17.48 -8.22
C GLY A 160 8.55 16.61 -7.37
N VAL A 161 9.85 16.63 -7.68
CA VAL A 161 10.87 15.87 -6.94
C VAL A 161 11.15 16.54 -5.60
N PHE A 162 11.39 15.74 -4.56
CA PHE A 162 11.84 16.25 -3.26
C PHE A 162 13.30 16.75 -3.39
N LEU A 163 13.45 18.06 -3.51
CA LEU A 163 14.72 18.71 -3.87
C LEU A 163 15.94 18.30 -3.03
N PRO A 164 15.85 18.10 -1.69
CA PRO A 164 17.01 17.65 -0.91
C PRO A 164 17.59 16.30 -1.34
N LEU A 165 16.81 15.46 -2.05
CA LEU A 165 17.19 14.13 -2.51
C LEU A 165 17.04 13.98 -4.04
N GLN A 166 17.13 15.07 -4.78
CA GLN A 166 16.95 15.09 -6.24
C GLN A 166 17.99 14.21 -6.99
N ASP A 167 19.15 14.00 -6.41
CA ASP A 167 20.20 13.12 -6.92
C ASP A 167 19.80 11.65 -6.94
N GLN A 168 18.83 11.25 -6.11
CA GLN A 168 18.28 9.89 -6.05
C GLN A 168 17.14 9.67 -7.05
N VAL A 169 16.64 10.73 -7.68
CA VAL A 169 15.49 10.69 -8.58
C VAL A 169 15.92 11.16 -9.95
N PHE A 170 16.39 10.22 -10.77
CA PHE A 170 16.88 10.51 -12.11
C PHE A 170 15.78 10.25 -13.17
N PRO A 171 15.61 11.14 -14.19
CA PRO A 171 14.60 10.98 -15.24
C PRO A 171 15.04 10.00 -16.33
N ASP A 172 15.42 8.80 -15.93
CA ASP A 172 15.78 7.70 -16.82
C ASP A 172 14.56 6.92 -17.28
N GLU A 173 14.67 6.22 -18.41
CA GLU A 173 13.61 5.43 -19.06
C GLU A 173 12.93 4.44 -18.08
N ALA A 174 13.73 3.71 -17.29
CA ALA A 174 13.23 2.73 -16.32
C ALA A 174 12.99 3.32 -14.91
N HIS A 175 13.07 4.63 -14.75
CA HIS A 175 12.96 5.32 -13.47
C HIS A 175 11.91 6.44 -13.55
N PHE A 176 12.25 7.69 -13.16
CA PHE A 176 11.29 8.80 -13.10
C PHE A 176 10.69 9.14 -14.47
N GLY A 177 11.46 9.00 -15.54
CA GLY A 177 10.98 9.23 -16.93
C GLY A 177 9.83 8.31 -17.33
N ARG A 178 9.68 7.13 -16.70
CA ARG A 178 8.59 6.19 -17.00
C ARG A 178 7.23 6.61 -16.42
N ILE A 179 7.18 7.62 -15.58
CA ILE A 179 5.93 8.10 -14.99
C ILE A 179 5.14 9.01 -15.94
N PHE A 180 5.81 9.57 -16.94
CA PHE A 180 5.24 10.51 -17.93
C PHE A 180 4.89 9.86 -19.25
#